data_162d1cacc6a5878a08f3ba71ff848948
#
_entry.id   162d1cacc6a5878a08f3ba71ff848948
#
_cell.length_a   1.000
_cell.length_b   1.000
_cell.length_c   1.000
_cell.angle_alpha   90.00
_cell.angle_beta   90.00
_cell.angle_gamma   90.00
#
_symmetry.space_group_name_H-M   'P 1'
#
loop_
_entity.id
_entity.type
_entity.pdbx_description
1 polymer ?
#
loop_
_entity_poly.entity_id
_entity_poly.type
_entity_poly.pdbx_seq_one_letter_code
_entity_poly.pdbx_strand_id
1 'polypeptide(L)'
;RLAHIFISHLHGDHCFGLPGLISTLGMLGRTGGLVVHGPKEVETYLRPVMDLFCRGMEFEVRFNPVDTRSHSLVMEDRSLSVYSIPLKHRIPTCGYLFAEKPKEAHIIREMTDFYQVPVRCMKDIKQGQDYVTPEGEVVPNSRLTRPAAPPKRYAFCSDTAYNRSIIPIIEGADLLYHEATFAECDLARAKETFHSTARQAAEIARDAHVKRLVIGHYSARYEDLSELHREAEAVFPGTILG
;
A
#
# COMPACT_ATOMS: atom_id res chain seq x y z
N ARG A 1 2.53 7.45 13.90
CA ARG A 1 1.26 7.07 14.56
C ARG A 1 0.38 6.36 13.54
N LEU A 2 -0.25 5.24 13.92
CA LEU A 2 -1.24 4.57 13.09
C LEU A 2 -2.48 5.47 12.96
N ALA A 3 -2.81 5.92 11.74
CA ALA A 3 -3.96 6.81 11.50
C ALA A 3 -5.02 6.15 10.60
N HIS A 4 -4.60 5.19 9.78
CA HIS A 4 -5.45 4.50 8.82
C HIS A 4 -5.23 2.99 8.91
N ILE A 5 -6.31 2.22 8.78
CA ILE A 5 -6.33 0.76 8.66
C ILE A 5 -7.10 0.42 7.39
N PHE A 6 -6.58 -0.52 6.61
CA PHE A 6 -7.17 -0.95 5.35
C PHE A 6 -7.52 -2.42 5.45
N ILE A 7 -8.82 -2.74 5.34
CA ILE A 7 -9.36 -4.10 5.39
C ILE A 7 -9.72 -4.52 3.97
N SER A 8 -9.13 -5.63 3.53
CA SER A 8 -9.38 -6.17 2.20
C SER A 8 -10.77 -6.77 2.05
N HIS A 9 -11.21 -7.55 3.05
CA HIS A 9 -12.49 -8.24 3.08
C HIS A 9 -12.83 -8.75 4.50
N LEU A 10 -14.00 -9.36 4.67
CA LEU A 10 -14.54 -9.76 5.97
C LEU A 10 -14.49 -11.29 6.23
N HIS A 11 -13.45 -11.99 5.80
CA HIS A 11 -13.14 -13.27 6.43
C HIS A 11 -12.51 -13.03 7.80
N GLY A 12 -12.76 -13.95 8.76
CA GLY A 12 -12.40 -13.74 10.16
C GLY A 12 -10.91 -13.54 10.41
N ASP A 13 -10.07 -14.28 9.70
CA ASP A 13 -8.61 -14.19 9.75
C ASP A 13 -8.06 -12.82 9.29
N HIS A 14 -8.84 -12.05 8.53
CA HIS A 14 -8.47 -10.72 8.06
C HIS A 14 -9.05 -9.57 8.91
N CYS A 15 -10.06 -9.82 9.75
CA CYS A 15 -10.74 -8.73 10.46
C CYS A 15 -10.97 -8.94 11.96
N PHE A 16 -10.93 -10.18 12.49
CA PHE A 16 -11.24 -10.44 13.91
C PHE A 16 -10.21 -9.82 14.88
N GLY A 17 -8.98 -9.57 14.46
CA GLY A 17 -8.01 -8.87 15.27
C GLY A 17 -8.29 -7.37 15.46
N LEU A 18 -9.13 -6.77 14.62
CA LEU A 18 -9.36 -5.32 14.60
C LEU A 18 -10.02 -4.78 15.88
N PRO A 19 -11.06 -5.41 16.47
CA PRO A 19 -11.63 -4.95 17.75
C PRO A 19 -10.59 -4.93 18.89
N GLY A 20 -9.78 -5.97 18.98
CA GLY A 20 -8.71 -6.07 19.97
C GLY A 20 -7.65 -4.96 19.81
N LEU A 21 -7.25 -4.67 18.58
CA LEU A 21 -6.33 -3.58 18.27
C LEU A 21 -6.91 -2.22 18.70
N ILE A 22 -8.17 -1.94 18.36
CA ILE A 22 -8.85 -0.67 18.69
C ILE A 22 -8.96 -0.52 20.21
N SER A 23 -9.40 -1.57 20.92
CA SER A 23 -9.47 -1.59 22.38
C SER A 23 -8.11 -1.31 23.03
N THR A 24 -7.06 -1.98 22.53
CA THR A 24 -5.68 -1.79 23.02
C THR A 24 -5.20 -0.35 22.80
N LEU A 25 -5.49 0.24 21.63
CA LEU A 25 -5.15 1.64 21.37
C LEU A 25 -5.85 2.60 22.36
N GLY A 26 -7.10 2.30 22.74
CA GLY A 26 -7.83 3.05 23.78
C GLY A 26 -7.16 2.93 25.15
N MET A 27 -6.83 1.72 25.58
CA MET A 27 -6.13 1.47 26.85
C MET A 27 -4.74 2.15 26.92
N LEU A 28 -4.08 2.31 25.78
CA LEU A 28 -2.80 3.01 25.68
C LEU A 28 -2.94 4.55 25.60
N GLY A 29 -4.13 5.09 25.87
CA GLY A 29 -4.35 6.54 25.94
C GLY A 29 -4.32 7.25 24.60
N ARG A 30 -4.73 6.58 23.54
CA ARG A 30 -4.84 7.22 22.21
C ARG A 30 -5.91 8.31 22.24
N THR A 31 -5.57 9.50 21.71
CA THR A 31 -6.51 10.63 21.53
C THR A 31 -6.75 11.00 20.06
N GLY A 32 -5.80 10.67 19.17
CA GLY A 32 -5.92 10.96 17.74
C GLY A 32 -6.86 10.01 17.02
N GLY A 33 -7.73 10.52 16.15
CA GLY A 33 -8.70 9.73 15.38
C GLY A 33 -8.07 8.59 14.57
N LEU A 34 -8.87 7.57 14.28
CA LEU A 34 -8.51 6.41 13.47
C LEU A 34 -9.53 6.27 12.34
N VAL A 35 -9.07 6.04 11.12
CA VAL A 35 -9.96 5.76 9.98
C VAL A 35 -9.77 4.30 9.53
N VAL A 36 -10.87 3.57 9.46
CA VAL A 36 -10.90 2.19 8.94
C VAL A 36 -11.52 2.23 7.54
N HIS A 37 -10.72 1.84 6.55
CA HIS A 37 -11.13 1.72 5.15
C HIS A 37 -11.41 0.25 4.83
N GLY A 38 -12.48 -0.03 4.12
CA GLY A 38 -12.81 -1.40 3.71
C GLY A 38 -14.21 -1.52 3.14
N PRO A 39 -14.67 -2.74 2.80
CA PRO A 39 -16.05 -2.96 2.40
C PRO A 39 -17.03 -2.34 3.41
N LYS A 40 -18.18 -1.88 2.92
CA LYS A 40 -19.18 -1.18 3.77
C LYS A 40 -19.63 -1.99 5.00
N GLU A 41 -19.57 -3.30 4.91
CA GLU A 41 -19.93 -4.24 5.96
C GLU A 41 -18.97 -4.20 7.17
N VAL A 42 -17.76 -3.63 7.01
CA VAL A 42 -16.79 -3.45 8.12
C VAL A 42 -17.42 -2.63 9.26
N GLU A 43 -18.10 -1.55 8.95
CA GLU A 43 -18.77 -0.74 9.96
C GLU A 43 -19.91 -1.52 10.65
N THR A 44 -20.71 -2.23 9.87
CA THR A 44 -21.83 -3.05 10.39
C THR A 44 -21.36 -4.11 11.38
N TYR A 45 -20.19 -4.72 11.11
CA TYR A 45 -19.55 -5.68 11.99
C TYR A 45 -18.95 -5.02 13.23
N LEU A 46 -18.15 -3.98 13.03
CA LEU A 46 -17.24 -3.46 14.05
C LEU A 46 -17.95 -2.55 15.06
N ARG A 47 -18.92 -1.74 14.63
CA ARG A 47 -19.61 -0.77 15.50
C ARG A 47 -20.30 -1.40 16.69
N PRO A 48 -21.13 -2.47 16.57
CA PRO A 48 -21.73 -3.13 17.74
C PRO A 48 -20.68 -3.73 18.71
N VAL A 49 -19.58 -4.26 18.17
CA VAL A 49 -18.49 -4.80 19.00
C VAL A 49 -17.82 -3.68 19.79
N MET A 50 -17.54 -2.55 19.14
CA MET A 50 -16.96 -1.37 19.81
C MET A 50 -17.92 -0.81 20.89
N ASP A 51 -19.20 -0.76 20.64
CA ASP A 51 -20.22 -0.28 21.59
C ASP A 51 -20.25 -1.14 22.87
N LEU A 52 -19.90 -2.42 22.76
CA LEU A 52 -19.80 -3.32 23.89
C LEU A 52 -18.47 -3.23 24.65
N PHE A 53 -17.35 -3.26 23.90
CA PHE A 53 -16.01 -3.51 24.47
C PHE A 53 -15.12 -2.28 24.49
N CYS A 54 -15.45 -1.20 23.79
CA CYS A 54 -14.58 -0.04 23.63
C CYS A 54 -15.20 1.25 24.21
N ARG A 55 -16.05 1.13 25.23
CA ARG A 55 -16.69 2.28 25.90
C ARG A 55 -15.64 3.15 26.60
N GLY A 56 -15.80 4.47 26.49
CA GLY A 56 -14.90 5.42 27.17
C GLY A 56 -13.56 5.68 26.46
N MET A 57 -13.40 5.25 25.23
CA MET A 57 -12.24 5.66 24.42
C MET A 57 -12.26 7.16 24.14
N GLU A 58 -11.09 7.80 24.23
CA GLU A 58 -10.92 9.24 24.00
C GLU A 58 -10.69 9.59 22.52
N PHE A 59 -10.75 8.64 21.59
CA PHE A 59 -10.58 8.87 20.16
C PHE A 59 -11.74 8.34 19.32
N GLU A 60 -11.97 9.01 18.21
CA GLU A 60 -13.01 8.64 17.25
C GLU A 60 -12.49 7.58 16.29
N VAL A 61 -13.31 6.56 15.99
CA VAL A 61 -13.09 5.62 14.88
C VAL A 61 -14.10 5.93 13.78
N ARG A 62 -13.60 6.36 12.63
CA ARG A 62 -14.37 6.64 11.43
C ARG A 62 -14.26 5.50 10.44
N PHE A 63 -15.35 5.23 9.72
CA PHE A 63 -15.39 4.23 8.67
C PHE A 63 -15.47 4.90 7.31
N ASN A 64 -14.62 4.47 6.39
CA ASN A 64 -14.63 4.90 5.00
C ASN A 64 -14.94 3.69 4.11
N PRO A 65 -16.18 3.55 3.61
CA PRO A 65 -16.57 2.44 2.76
C PRO A 65 -15.83 2.50 1.42
N VAL A 66 -15.24 1.37 1.01
CA VAL A 66 -14.49 1.22 -0.22
C VAL A 66 -15.31 0.41 -1.22
N ASP A 67 -15.41 0.90 -2.47
CA ASP A 67 -15.93 0.09 -3.56
C ASP A 67 -14.89 -0.95 -3.97
N THR A 68 -15.21 -2.22 -3.70
CA THR A 68 -14.32 -3.36 -4.00
C THR A 68 -14.35 -3.79 -5.48
N ARG A 69 -15.22 -3.19 -6.30
CA ARG A 69 -15.44 -3.59 -7.69
C ARG A 69 -14.73 -2.67 -8.69
N SER A 70 -14.30 -1.51 -8.26
CA SER A 70 -13.65 -0.51 -9.10
C SER A 70 -12.26 -0.13 -8.59
N HIS A 71 -11.39 0.31 -9.51
CA HIS A 71 -10.15 0.99 -9.16
C HIS A 71 -10.47 2.47 -8.90
N SER A 72 -10.44 2.89 -7.65
CA SER A 72 -10.84 4.24 -7.25
C SER A 72 -9.96 4.78 -6.13
N LEU A 73 -9.91 6.10 -6.01
CA LEU A 73 -9.22 6.76 -4.90
C LEU A 73 -9.96 6.49 -3.58
N VAL A 74 -9.24 5.93 -2.61
CA VAL A 74 -9.74 5.59 -1.28
C VAL A 74 -9.44 6.68 -0.27
N MET A 75 -8.20 7.18 -0.29
CA MET A 75 -7.76 8.32 0.51
C MET A 75 -6.57 9.02 -0.15
N GLU A 76 -6.39 10.27 0.23
CA GLU A 76 -5.28 11.09 -0.22
C GLU A 76 -4.85 12.06 0.89
N ASP A 77 -3.53 12.22 1.05
CA ASP A 77 -2.95 13.25 1.90
C ASP A 77 -1.84 14.02 1.15
N ARG A 78 -0.99 14.76 1.87
CA ARG A 78 0.11 15.55 1.26
C ARG A 78 1.19 14.69 0.61
N SER A 79 1.35 13.44 1.02
CA SER A 79 2.48 12.57 0.67
C SER A 79 2.07 11.29 -0.04
N LEU A 80 0.81 10.88 0.08
CA LEU A 80 0.35 9.57 -0.32
C LEU A 80 -1.05 9.64 -0.93
N SER A 81 -1.28 8.86 -1.98
CA SER A 81 -2.60 8.50 -2.48
C SER A 81 -2.78 6.99 -2.39
N VAL A 82 -3.95 6.53 -1.94
CA VAL A 82 -4.27 5.11 -1.83
C VAL A 82 -5.48 4.81 -2.72
N TYR A 83 -5.34 3.78 -3.55
CA TYR A 83 -6.38 3.33 -4.48
C TYR A 83 -6.81 1.90 -4.17
N SER A 84 -8.07 1.58 -4.43
CA SER A 84 -8.55 0.20 -4.41
C SER A 84 -8.07 -0.58 -5.64
N ILE A 85 -7.82 -1.87 -5.45
CA ILE A 85 -7.51 -2.84 -6.52
C ILE A 85 -8.61 -3.89 -6.48
N PRO A 86 -9.48 -4.00 -7.51
CA PRO A 86 -10.52 -5.02 -7.55
C PRO A 86 -9.94 -6.44 -7.57
N LEU A 87 -10.30 -7.26 -6.60
CA LEU A 87 -9.86 -8.66 -6.49
C LEU A 87 -11.04 -9.61 -6.73
N LYS A 88 -10.73 -10.87 -7.01
CA LYS A 88 -11.71 -11.93 -7.30
C LYS A 88 -11.73 -12.94 -6.17
N HIS A 89 -12.67 -12.81 -5.26
CA HIS A 89 -12.85 -13.74 -4.14
C HIS A 89 -14.32 -14.08 -3.92
N ARG A 90 -14.62 -14.99 -2.97
CA ARG A 90 -15.99 -15.44 -2.67
C ARG A 90 -16.90 -14.34 -2.14
N ILE A 91 -16.31 -13.36 -1.45
CA ILE A 91 -17.00 -12.20 -0.90
C ILE A 91 -16.38 -10.92 -1.48
N PRO A 92 -17.04 -9.75 -1.34
CA PRO A 92 -16.48 -8.48 -1.79
C PRO A 92 -15.09 -8.25 -1.22
N THR A 93 -14.08 -8.17 -2.10
CA THR A 93 -12.65 -8.10 -1.73
C THR A 93 -11.93 -7.10 -2.62
N CYS A 94 -11.06 -6.30 -2.03
CA CYS A 94 -10.12 -5.45 -2.75
C CYS A 94 -8.72 -5.50 -2.14
N GLY A 95 -7.73 -5.28 -2.96
CA GLY A 95 -6.40 -4.90 -2.55
C GLY A 95 -6.26 -3.38 -2.50
N TYR A 96 -5.06 -2.91 -2.19
CA TYR A 96 -4.75 -1.49 -2.09
C TYR A 96 -3.43 -1.15 -2.76
N LEU A 97 -3.43 -0.08 -3.57
CA LEU A 97 -2.24 0.51 -4.15
C LEU A 97 -1.90 1.79 -3.38
N PHE A 98 -0.79 1.79 -2.68
CA PHE A 98 -0.22 2.94 -2.00
C PHE A 98 0.78 3.61 -2.94
N ALA A 99 0.56 4.85 -3.31
CA ALA A 99 1.40 5.61 -4.23
C ALA A 99 1.90 6.90 -3.56
N GLU A 100 3.21 6.99 -3.31
CA GLU A 100 3.82 8.24 -2.85
C GLU A 100 3.63 9.35 -3.90
N LYS A 101 3.37 10.55 -3.44
CA LYS A 101 3.40 11.74 -4.29
C LYS A 101 4.84 12.19 -4.54
N PRO A 102 5.13 12.77 -5.71
CA PRO A 102 6.44 13.38 -5.95
C PRO A 102 6.80 14.38 -4.86
N LYS A 103 8.02 14.29 -4.36
CA LYS A 103 8.59 15.20 -3.37
C LYS A 103 9.33 16.34 -4.08
N GLU A 104 9.28 17.52 -3.49
CA GLU A 104 10.09 18.65 -3.96
C GLU A 104 11.59 18.36 -3.85
N ALA A 105 12.41 18.96 -4.71
CA ALA A 105 13.85 18.87 -4.64
C ALA A 105 14.39 19.40 -3.29
N HIS A 106 15.54 18.88 -2.88
CA HIS A 106 16.24 19.29 -1.67
C HIS A 106 17.18 20.44 -1.97
N ILE A 107 17.08 21.54 -1.22
CA ILE A 107 18.00 22.67 -1.31
C ILE A 107 19.41 22.24 -0.88
N ILE A 108 20.41 22.66 -1.66
CA ILE A 108 21.83 22.58 -1.28
C ILE A 108 22.15 23.88 -0.54
N ARG A 109 22.17 23.82 0.80
CA ARG A 109 22.26 25.01 1.65
C ARG A 109 23.51 25.83 1.36
N GLU A 110 24.66 25.18 1.21
CA GLU A 110 25.94 25.82 0.93
C GLU A 110 25.89 26.67 -0.36
N MET A 111 25.17 26.17 -1.37
CA MET A 111 25.05 26.88 -2.65
C MET A 111 24.06 28.05 -2.57
N THR A 112 22.95 27.89 -1.86
CA THR A 112 22.01 28.98 -1.67
C THR A 112 22.59 30.11 -0.80
N ASP A 113 23.41 29.76 0.18
CA ASP A 113 24.13 30.74 0.99
C ASP A 113 25.23 31.46 0.17
N PHE A 114 25.97 30.73 -0.67
CA PHE A 114 27.00 31.25 -1.58
C PHE A 114 26.43 32.31 -2.55
N TYR A 115 25.27 31.99 -3.18
CA TYR A 115 24.58 32.90 -4.10
C TYR A 115 23.68 33.89 -3.39
N GLN A 116 23.66 33.91 -2.05
CA GLN A 116 22.81 34.81 -1.21
C GLN A 116 21.32 34.72 -1.61
N VAL A 117 20.83 33.53 -1.92
CA VAL A 117 19.46 33.27 -2.40
C VAL A 117 18.43 33.67 -1.31
N PRO A 118 17.52 34.61 -1.57
CA PRO A 118 16.50 34.99 -0.60
C PRO A 118 15.55 33.84 -0.27
N VAL A 119 15.11 33.73 1.00
CA VAL A 119 14.19 32.68 1.47
C VAL A 119 12.92 32.60 0.61
N ARG A 120 12.41 33.73 0.14
CA ARG A 120 11.23 33.83 -0.74
C ARG A 120 11.38 33.02 -2.05
N CYS A 121 12.61 32.87 -2.57
CA CYS A 121 12.88 32.11 -3.81
C CYS A 121 12.99 30.61 -3.59
N MET A 122 13.14 30.15 -2.34
CA MET A 122 13.39 28.74 -2.04
C MET A 122 12.28 27.80 -2.52
N LYS A 123 11.02 28.26 -2.49
CA LYS A 123 9.87 27.47 -2.96
C LYS A 123 9.95 27.22 -4.47
N ASP A 124 10.22 28.26 -5.24
CA ASP A 124 10.27 28.18 -6.70
C ASP A 124 11.48 27.34 -7.15
N ILE A 125 12.62 27.50 -6.46
CA ILE A 125 13.82 26.68 -6.68
C ILE A 125 13.54 25.20 -6.40
N LYS A 126 12.83 24.86 -5.32
CA LYS A 126 12.43 23.46 -5.03
C LYS A 126 11.50 22.88 -6.09
N GLN A 127 10.78 23.73 -6.82
CA GLN A 127 9.89 23.36 -7.92
C GLN A 127 10.60 23.34 -9.29
N GLY A 128 11.93 23.53 -9.30
CA GLY A 128 12.75 23.37 -10.50
C GLY A 128 13.12 24.68 -11.21
N GLN A 129 12.76 25.86 -10.66
CA GLN A 129 13.14 27.13 -11.27
C GLN A 129 14.62 27.47 -11.03
N ASP A 130 15.25 28.07 -12.03
CA ASP A 130 16.56 28.68 -11.90
C ASP A 130 16.47 29.96 -11.05
N TYR A 131 17.58 30.36 -10.47
CA TYR A 131 17.67 31.62 -9.71
C TYR A 131 18.41 32.68 -10.53
N VAL A 132 17.86 33.88 -10.59
CA VAL A 132 18.53 35.02 -11.20
C VAL A 132 19.04 35.95 -10.09
N THR A 133 20.36 36.18 -10.05
CA THR A 133 20.96 37.09 -9.08
C THR A 133 20.56 38.55 -9.33
N PRO A 134 20.75 39.45 -8.37
CA PRO A 134 20.50 40.87 -8.59
C PRO A 134 21.29 41.47 -9.77
N GLU A 135 22.46 40.92 -10.09
CA GLU A 135 23.35 41.32 -11.17
C GLU A 135 22.94 40.72 -12.53
N GLY A 136 21.88 39.88 -12.58
CA GLY A 136 21.34 39.27 -13.79
C GLY A 136 22.01 37.97 -14.19
N GLU A 137 22.86 37.38 -13.36
CA GLU A 137 23.43 36.05 -13.59
C GLU A 137 22.38 34.97 -13.34
N VAL A 138 22.22 34.03 -14.28
CA VAL A 138 21.32 32.87 -14.15
C VAL A 138 22.07 31.71 -13.49
N VAL A 139 21.64 31.36 -12.28
CA VAL A 139 22.15 30.19 -11.56
C VAL A 139 21.23 29.00 -11.83
N PRO A 140 21.70 27.95 -12.55
CA PRO A 140 20.87 26.77 -12.86
C PRO A 140 20.37 26.06 -11.60
N ASN A 141 19.13 25.61 -11.63
CA ASN A 141 18.48 24.85 -10.53
C ASN A 141 19.33 23.67 -10.07
N SER A 142 19.98 22.95 -11.00
CA SER A 142 20.85 21.81 -10.70
C SER A 142 22.05 22.13 -9.80
N ARG A 143 22.46 23.42 -9.71
CA ARG A 143 23.47 23.89 -8.75
C ARG A 143 22.92 24.14 -7.35
N LEU A 144 21.62 24.43 -7.26
CA LEU A 144 20.96 24.85 -6.02
C LEU A 144 20.20 23.70 -5.35
N THR A 145 19.95 22.60 -6.07
CA THR A 145 19.11 21.52 -5.57
C THR A 145 19.71 20.14 -5.86
N ARG A 146 19.29 19.18 -5.02
CA ARG A 146 19.42 17.73 -5.30
C ARG A 146 18.06 17.15 -5.55
N PRO A 147 17.86 16.27 -6.55
CA PRO A 147 16.60 15.58 -6.78
C PRO A 147 16.12 14.86 -5.52
N ALA A 148 14.84 14.89 -5.25
CA ALA A 148 14.24 14.03 -4.26
C ALA A 148 14.29 12.56 -4.74
N ALA A 149 14.24 11.62 -3.80
CA ALA A 149 14.07 10.22 -4.15
C ALA A 149 12.77 10.03 -4.95
N PRO A 150 12.77 9.18 -5.99
CA PRO A 150 11.57 8.91 -6.78
C PRO A 150 10.46 8.35 -5.89
N PRO A 151 9.19 8.71 -6.15
CA PRO A 151 8.06 8.22 -5.38
C PRO A 151 7.94 6.71 -5.49
N LYS A 152 7.58 6.06 -4.39
CA LYS A 152 7.43 4.61 -4.29
C LYS A 152 5.98 4.21 -4.43
N ARG A 153 5.76 3.02 -4.99
CA ARG A 153 4.44 2.39 -5.11
C ARG A 153 4.46 1.01 -4.49
N TYR A 154 3.51 0.75 -3.59
CA TYR A 154 3.31 -0.53 -2.94
C TYR A 154 1.91 -1.05 -3.24
N ALA A 155 1.81 -2.24 -3.82
CA ALA A 155 0.55 -2.93 -4.06
C ALA A 155 0.39 -4.09 -3.07
N PHE A 156 -0.75 -4.13 -2.39
CA PHE A 156 -1.16 -5.21 -1.51
C PHE A 156 -2.35 -5.94 -2.12
N CYS A 157 -2.15 -7.17 -2.57
CA CYS A 157 -3.19 -8.04 -3.11
C CYS A 157 -3.34 -9.25 -2.17
N SER A 158 -4.43 -9.22 -1.37
CA SER A 158 -4.81 -10.33 -0.50
C SER A 158 -5.55 -11.41 -1.31
N ASP A 159 -6.47 -12.11 -0.70
CA ASP A 159 -7.21 -13.24 -1.24
C ASP A 159 -7.83 -12.94 -2.60
N THR A 160 -7.39 -13.67 -3.60
CA THR A 160 -7.87 -13.51 -4.98
C THR A 160 -7.59 -14.75 -5.82
N ALA A 161 -8.55 -15.18 -6.62
CA ALA A 161 -8.26 -16.05 -7.73
C ALA A 161 -7.29 -15.35 -8.71
N TYR A 162 -6.57 -16.13 -9.52
CA TYR A 162 -5.69 -15.61 -10.55
C TYR A 162 -6.40 -14.56 -11.42
N ASN A 163 -5.97 -13.32 -11.30
CA ASN A 163 -6.67 -12.16 -11.87
C ASN A 163 -5.73 -11.23 -12.65
N ARG A 164 -5.63 -11.45 -13.95
CA ARG A 164 -4.78 -10.63 -14.82
C ARG A 164 -5.27 -9.19 -15.00
N SER A 165 -6.52 -8.88 -14.64
CA SER A 165 -7.05 -7.51 -14.80
C SER A 165 -6.41 -6.48 -13.86
N ILE A 166 -5.69 -6.94 -12.82
CA ILE A 166 -4.96 -6.04 -11.92
C ILE A 166 -3.61 -5.59 -12.47
N ILE A 167 -3.08 -6.26 -13.50
CA ILE A 167 -1.75 -5.97 -14.06
C ILE A 167 -1.59 -4.49 -14.43
N PRO A 168 -2.47 -3.84 -15.21
CA PRO A 168 -2.29 -2.43 -15.54
C PRO A 168 -2.40 -1.49 -14.34
N ILE A 169 -3.08 -1.91 -13.26
CA ILE A 169 -3.22 -1.10 -12.04
C ILE A 169 -1.90 -1.06 -11.25
N ILE A 170 -1.23 -2.20 -11.14
CA ILE A 170 -0.02 -2.37 -10.34
C ILE A 170 1.28 -2.26 -11.15
N GLU A 171 1.18 -1.97 -12.44
CA GLU A 171 2.33 -1.92 -13.36
C GLU A 171 3.46 -1.05 -12.80
N GLY A 172 4.68 -1.60 -12.78
CA GLY A 172 5.88 -0.92 -12.30
C GLY A 172 5.91 -0.62 -10.79
N ALA A 173 5.05 -1.23 -9.98
CA ALA A 173 5.10 -1.06 -8.53
C ALA A 173 6.48 -1.44 -7.97
N ASP A 174 6.95 -0.69 -6.96
CA ASP A 174 8.24 -0.97 -6.32
C ASP A 174 8.19 -2.24 -5.47
N LEU A 175 7.02 -2.56 -4.93
CA LEU A 175 6.77 -3.77 -4.17
C LEU A 175 5.33 -4.24 -4.42
N LEU A 176 5.19 -5.52 -4.72
CA LEU A 176 3.91 -6.22 -4.73
C LEU A 176 3.92 -7.24 -3.58
N TYR A 177 2.94 -7.18 -2.67
CA TYR A 177 2.51 -8.31 -1.87
C TYR A 177 1.36 -8.99 -2.59
N HIS A 178 1.45 -10.30 -2.80
CA HIS A 178 0.38 -11.08 -3.41
C HIS A 178 0.18 -12.38 -2.65
N GLU A 179 -1.09 -12.77 -2.44
CA GLU A 179 -1.37 -14.08 -1.87
C GLU A 179 -0.81 -15.20 -2.74
N ALA A 180 -0.43 -16.29 -2.12
CA ALA A 180 0.09 -17.49 -2.74
C ALA A 180 -0.32 -18.71 -1.89
N THR A 181 -1.63 -18.88 -1.76
CA THR A 181 -2.22 -19.84 -0.82
C THR A 181 -1.84 -21.29 -1.16
N PHE A 182 -1.61 -21.58 -2.45
CA PHE A 182 -1.38 -22.95 -2.91
C PHE A 182 -0.14 -23.11 -3.80
N ALA A 183 0.43 -24.31 -3.80
CA ALA A 183 1.38 -24.75 -4.81
C ALA A 183 0.66 -25.10 -6.13
N GLU A 184 1.38 -25.19 -7.24
CA GLU A 184 0.80 -25.47 -8.57
C GLU A 184 0.13 -26.85 -8.64
N CYS A 185 0.61 -27.83 -7.89
CA CYS A 185 -0.04 -29.15 -7.79
C CYS A 185 -1.47 -29.07 -7.22
N ASP A 186 -1.78 -28.02 -6.42
CA ASP A 186 -3.10 -27.75 -5.85
C ASP A 186 -3.92 -26.73 -6.66
N LEU A 187 -3.57 -26.46 -7.93
CA LEU A 187 -4.24 -25.46 -8.79
C LEU A 187 -5.77 -25.65 -8.86
N ALA A 188 -6.25 -26.89 -8.90
CA ALA A 188 -7.69 -27.17 -8.93
C ALA A 188 -8.39 -26.61 -7.68
N ARG A 189 -7.76 -26.77 -6.52
CA ARG A 189 -8.27 -26.25 -5.25
C ARG A 189 -8.15 -24.74 -5.17
N ALA A 190 -7.07 -24.16 -5.65
CA ALA A 190 -6.93 -22.70 -5.74
C ALA A 190 -8.11 -22.08 -6.50
N LYS A 191 -8.48 -22.65 -7.66
CA LYS A 191 -9.64 -22.22 -8.46
C LYS A 191 -10.96 -22.38 -7.70
N GLU A 192 -11.18 -23.52 -7.06
CA GLU A 192 -12.40 -23.81 -6.27
C GLU A 192 -12.57 -22.84 -5.10
N THR A 193 -11.48 -22.46 -4.45
CA THR A 193 -11.48 -21.63 -3.25
C THR A 193 -11.28 -20.15 -3.53
N PHE A 194 -11.11 -19.74 -4.79
CA PHE A 194 -10.84 -18.38 -5.24
C PHE A 194 -9.54 -17.81 -4.66
N HIS A 195 -8.47 -18.61 -4.75
CA HIS A 195 -7.11 -18.26 -4.39
C HIS A 195 -6.15 -18.44 -5.56
N SER A 196 -4.92 -17.99 -5.39
CA SER A 196 -3.84 -18.11 -6.37
C SER A 196 -2.81 -19.16 -5.94
N THR A 197 -2.08 -19.69 -6.93
CA THR A 197 -0.85 -20.45 -6.68
C THR A 197 0.35 -19.49 -6.59
N ALA A 198 1.45 -19.96 -5.99
CA ALA A 198 2.70 -19.22 -5.91
C ALA A 198 3.25 -18.85 -7.31
N ARG A 199 3.14 -19.79 -8.26
CA ARG A 199 3.45 -19.54 -9.68
C ARG A 199 2.59 -18.43 -10.26
N GLN A 200 1.28 -18.43 -10.04
CA GLN A 200 0.36 -17.41 -10.55
C GLN A 200 0.64 -16.02 -9.97
N ALA A 201 0.96 -15.93 -8.67
CA ALA A 201 1.39 -14.68 -8.04
C ALA A 201 2.65 -14.11 -8.71
N ALA A 202 3.63 -14.97 -9.00
CA ALA A 202 4.86 -14.59 -9.69
C ALA A 202 4.63 -14.20 -11.18
N GLU A 203 3.69 -14.85 -11.87
CA GLU A 203 3.28 -14.45 -13.24
C GLU A 203 2.66 -13.05 -13.26
N ILE A 204 1.79 -12.73 -12.29
CA ILE A 204 1.24 -11.37 -12.15
C ILE A 204 2.35 -10.36 -11.92
N ALA A 205 3.30 -10.67 -11.03
CA ALA A 205 4.44 -9.79 -10.71
C ALA A 205 5.31 -9.52 -11.96
N ARG A 206 5.65 -10.58 -12.70
CA ARG A 206 6.44 -10.50 -13.94
C ARG A 206 5.74 -9.66 -15.00
N ASP A 207 4.46 -9.98 -15.27
CA ASP A 207 3.68 -9.35 -16.34
C ASP A 207 3.34 -7.88 -16.01
N ALA A 208 3.28 -7.53 -14.72
CA ALA A 208 3.13 -6.16 -14.24
C ALA A 208 4.48 -5.41 -14.09
N HIS A 209 5.61 -6.03 -14.42
CA HIS A 209 6.94 -5.43 -14.31
C HIS A 209 7.22 -4.82 -12.92
N VAL A 210 6.75 -5.46 -11.84
CA VAL A 210 7.03 -4.99 -10.48
C VAL A 210 8.51 -5.17 -10.16
N LYS A 211 9.05 -4.36 -9.25
CA LYS A 211 10.49 -4.43 -8.92
C LYS A 211 10.80 -5.52 -7.89
N ARG A 212 9.87 -5.81 -6.99
CA ARG A 212 10.00 -6.84 -5.95
C ARG A 212 8.66 -7.50 -5.69
N LEU A 213 8.69 -8.79 -5.41
CA LEU A 213 7.53 -9.59 -5.03
C LEU A 213 7.73 -10.18 -3.63
N VAL A 214 6.72 -10.02 -2.79
CA VAL A 214 6.54 -10.76 -1.55
C VAL A 214 5.30 -11.62 -1.72
N ILE A 215 5.43 -12.93 -1.52
CA ILE A 215 4.29 -13.84 -1.49
C ILE A 215 3.95 -14.20 -0.05
N GLY A 216 2.67 -14.43 0.24
CA GLY A 216 2.20 -14.75 1.58
C GLY A 216 0.81 -15.37 1.57
N HIS A 217 0.15 -15.46 2.74
CA HIS A 217 -1.16 -16.08 2.91
C HIS A 217 -1.16 -17.57 2.53
N TYR A 218 -0.20 -18.33 3.07
CA TYR A 218 -0.03 -19.74 2.76
C TYR A 218 -1.09 -20.60 3.45
N SER A 219 -1.57 -21.63 2.76
CA SER A 219 -2.46 -22.62 3.38
C SER A 219 -1.73 -23.34 4.52
N ALA A 220 -2.40 -23.50 5.67
CA ALA A 220 -1.88 -24.24 6.83
C ALA A 220 -1.54 -25.72 6.55
N ARG A 221 -1.85 -26.23 5.35
CA ARG A 221 -1.45 -27.58 4.91
C ARG A 221 0.05 -27.71 4.62
N TYR A 222 0.73 -26.59 4.33
CA TYR A 222 2.15 -26.57 4.02
C TYR A 222 2.95 -26.29 5.29
N GLU A 223 3.64 -27.30 5.80
CA GLU A 223 4.60 -27.16 6.90
C GLU A 223 5.93 -26.57 6.39
N ASP A 224 6.28 -26.86 5.14
CA ASP A 224 7.44 -26.33 4.44
C ASP A 224 7.00 -25.48 3.22
N LEU A 225 7.48 -24.26 3.16
CA LEU A 225 7.17 -23.32 2.09
C LEU A 225 8.16 -23.38 0.93
N SER A 226 9.16 -24.25 0.98
CA SER A 226 10.23 -24.35 -0.03
C SER A 226 9.70 -24.61 -1.44
N GLU A 227 8.62 -25.37 -1.58
CA GLU A 227 8.00 -25.66 -2.87
C GLU A 227 7.34 -24.40 -3.45
N LEU A 228 6.54 -23.68 -2.66
CA LEU A 228 5.88 -22.44 -3.07
C LEU A 228 6.93 -21.40 -3.47
N HIS A 229 8.00 -21.26 -2.67
CA HIS A 229 9.09 -20.35 -2.97
C HIS A 229 9.78 -20.72 -4.29
N ARG A 230 10.13 -21.98 -4.50
CA ARG A 230 10.78 -22.48 -5.72
C ARG A 230 9.93 -22.23 -6.96
N GLU A 231 8.62 -22.45 -6.88
CA GLU A 231 7.69 -22.20 -8.00
C GLU A 231 7.61 -20.72 -8.37
N ALA A 232 7.53 -19.84 -7.36
CA ALA A 232 7.51 -18.40 -7.57
C ALA A 232 8.86 -17.87 -8.09
N GLU A 233 9.97 -18.30 -7.47
CA GLU A 233 11.33 -17.94 -7.83
C GLU A 233 11.68 -18.31 -9.28
N ALA A 234 11.17 -19.46 -9.76
CA ALA A 234 11.37 -19.88 -11.15
C ALA A 234 10.73 -18.96 -12.19
N VAL A 235 9.72 -18.16 -11.80
CA VAL A 235 8.98 -17.22 -12.68
C VAL A 235 9.40 -15.77 -12.44
N PHE A 236 9.64 -15.42 -11.19
CA PHE A 236 10.06 -14.07 -10.75
C PHE A 236 11.27 -14.20 -9.80
N PRO A 237 12.50 -14.14 -10.31
CA PRO A 237 13.70 -14.26 -9.50
C PRO A 237 13.78 -13.18 -8.42
N GLY A 238 14.22 -13.55 -7.21
CA GLY A 238 14.29 -12.66 -6.05
C GLY A 238 12.93 -12.53 -5.30
N THR A 239 12.02 -13.51 -5.48
CA THR A 239 10.78 -13.59 -4.71
C THR A 239 11.06 -13.79 -3.21
N ILE A 240 10.36 -13.06 -2.36
CA ILE A 240 10.51 -13.07 -0.90
C ILE A 240 9.31 -13.78 -0.28
N LEU A 241 9.58 -14.66 0.69
CA LEU A 241 8.54 -15.20 1.57
C LEU A 241 8.17 -14.16 2.63
N GLY A 242 6.85 -13.89 2.81
CA GLY A 242 6.28 -12.97 3.79
C GLY A 242 5.78 -13.66 5.05
#